data_61b7e49cc5a4963cf5f124ab7c6f1a0c
#
_entry.id   61b7e49cc5a4963cf5f124ab7c6f1a0c
#
_cell.length_a   1.000
_cell.length_b   1.000
_cell.length_c   1.000
_cell.angle_alpha   90.00
_cell.angle_beta   90.00
_cell.angle_gamma   90.00
#
_symmetry.space_group_name_H-M   'P 1'
#
loop_
_entity.id
_entity.type
_entity.pdbx_description
1 polymer ?
#
loop_
_entity_poly.entity_id
_entity_poly.type
_entity_poly.pdbx_seq_one_letter_code
_entity_poly.pdbx_strand_id
1 'polypeptide(L)'
;RLDSIYDNPEDDDPDVEVELMKRGINITLGSNDLFGSGSATLSRKGRGIVEEITATLTDIVSDYHLTMDVEGHTDDVPIRSFRFPSNWELSASRAANVVRKMTESGGIPKEQSRAIGFADMRPKIEPRDSTGALVRGARDANRRVEIIIHY
;
A
#
# COMPACT_ATOMS: atom_id res chain seq x y z
N ARG A 1 14.08 12.39 3.70
CA ARG A 1 13.18 11.66 4.59
C ARG A 1 11.84 11.45 3.89
N LEU A 2 11.27 10.24 3.98
CA LEU A 2 10.02 9.91 3.26
C LEU A 2 8.86 10.84 3.62
N ASP A 3 8.69 11.12 4.91
CA ASP A 3 7.63 11.98 5.38
C ASP A 3 7.77 13.43 4.88
N SER A 4 9.00 13.89 4.59
CA SER A 4 9.22 15.25 4.10
C SER A 4 8.99 15.40 2.58
N ILE A 5 8.95 14.30 1.83
CA ILE A 5 8.65 14.33 0.39
C ILE A 5 7.21 14.79 0.16
N TYR A 6 6.32 14.43 1.06
CA TYR A 6 4.89 14.68 0.95
C TYR A 6 4.38 15.63 2.03
N ASP A 7 5.27 16.27 2.74
CA ASP A 7 4.93 17.21 3.82
C ASP A 7 4.67 18.60 3.24
N ASN A 8 3.62 18.72 2.46
CA ASN A 8 3.15 19.98 1.90
C ASN A 8 1.67 20.16 2.27
N PRO A 9 1.31 21.21 3.00
CA PRO A 9 -0.05 21.41 3.49
C PRO A 9 -1.07 21.78 2.42
N GLU A 10 -0.70 21.86 1.14
CA GLU A 10 -1.61 22.20 0.06
C GLU A 10 -2.20 20.94 -0.61
N ASP A 11 -3.33 20.60 -0.21
CA ASP A 11 -4.49 19.84 -0.72
C ASP A 11 -4.35 18.61 -1.65
N ASP A 12 -3.28 18.41 -2.41
CA ASP A 12 -3.17 17.30 -3.36
C ASP A 12 -2.13 16.27 -2.96
N ASP A 13 -1.60 16.37 -1.74
CA ASP A 13 -0.58 15.43 -1.29
C ASP A 13 -1.19 14.07 -0.98
N PRO A 14 -0.51 12.98 -1.41
CA PRO A 14 -0.95 11.64 -1.06
C PRO A 14 -0.89 11.44 0.44
N ASP A 15 -1.84 10.65 0.93
CA ASP A 15 -1.91 10.25 2.33
C ASP A 15 -0.85 9.18 2.59
N VAL A 16 0.35 9.61 2.96
CA VAL A 16 1.48 8.73 3.26
C VAL A 16 1.80 8.79 4.73
N GLU A 17 1.64 7.67 5.41
CA GLU A 17 2.04 7.53 6.81
C GLU A 17 3.31 6.69 6.90
N VAL A 18 4.29 7.15 7.68
CA VAL A 18 5.52 6.41 7.94
C VAL A 18 5.61 6.16 9.44
N GLU A 19 5.68 4.89 9.81
CA GLU A 19 5.79 4.47 11.20
C GLU A 19 7.08 3.69 11.40
N LEU A 20 7.88 4.13 12.38
CA LEU A 20 9.07 3.39 12.80
C LEU A 20 8.64 2.31 13.78
N MET A 21 8.85 1.06 13.41
CA MET A 21 8.53 -0.09 14.23
C MET A 21 9.81 -0.63 14.87
N LYS A 22 9.65 -1.43 15.94
CA LYS A 22 10.78 -2.04 16.64
C LYS A 22 11.71 -2.83 15.69
N ARG A 23 11.16 -3.41 14.61
CA ARG A 23 11.91 -4.26 13.67
C ARG A 23 12.00 -3.69 12.26
N GLY A 24 11.58 -2.45 12.06
CA GLY A 24 11.61 -1.89 10.71
C GLY A 24 10.77 -0.66 10.53
N ILE A 25 10.33 -0.48 9.29
CA ILE A 25 9.56 0.70 8.85
C ILE A 25 8.28 0.20 8.20
N ASN A 26 7.15 0.82 8.54
CA ASN A 26 5.88 0.60 7.88
C ASN A 26 5.46 1.88 7.16
N ILE A 27 5.21 1.79 5.86
CA ILE A 27 4.74 2.90 5.04
C ILE A 27 3.33 2.56 4.57
N THR A 28 2.36 3.39 4.92
CA THR A 28 0.96 3.22 4.52
C THR A 28 0.58 4.23 3.44
N LEU A 29 0.00 3.72 2.37
CA LEU A 29 -0.42 4.51 1.21
C LEU A 29 -1.90 4.27 0.95
N GLY A 30 -2.67 5.33 0.76
CA GLY A 30 -4.08 5.22 0.38
C GLY A 30 -4.23 4.63 -1.03
N SER A 31 -5.10 3.64 -1.20
CA SER A 31 -5.30 3.00 -2.51
C SER A 31 -5.82 3.98 -3.55
N ASN A 32 -6.61 4.98 -3.14
CA ASN A 32 -7.13 5.98 -4.06
C ASN A 32 -6.02 6.86 -4.68
N ASP A 33 -4.90 7.00 -3.98
CA ASP A 33 -3.73 7.72 -4.51
C ASP A 33 -2.94 6.89 -5.52
N LEU A 34 -3.03 5.57 -5.43
CA LEU A 34 -2.24 4.66 -6.25
C LEU A 34 -2.98 4.10 -7.45
N PHE A 35 -4.29 3.85 -7.31
CA PHE A 35 -5.08 3.11 -8.31
C PHE A 35 -6.40 3.81 -8.58
N GLY A 36 -6.96 3.54 -9.76
CA GLY A 36 -8.36 3.86 -10.01
C GLY A 36 -9.29 2.94 -9.22
N SER A 37 -10.56 3.34 -9.06
CA SER A 37 -11.56 2.55 -8.38
C SER A 37 -11.70 1.17 -9.04
N GLY A 38 -11.66 0.11 -8.23
CA GLY A 38 -11.76 -1.27 -8.72
C GLY A 38 -10.63 -1.72 -9.62
N SER A 39 -9.56 -0.97 -9.72
CA SER A 39 -8.42 -1.25 -10.60
C SER A 39 -7.20 -1.63 -9.76
N ALA A 40 -6.37 -2.51 -10.30
CA ALA A 40 -5.05 -2.84 -9.76
C ALA A 40 -3.91 -2.23 -10.57
N THR A 41 -4.22 -1.44 -11.60
CA THR A 41 -3.21 -0.74 -12.38
C THR A 41 -2.85 0.57 -11.71
N LEU A 42 -1.57 0.80 -11.50
CA LEU A 42 -1.10 2.07 -10.95
C LEU A 42 -1.47 3.22 -11.88
N SER A 43 -2.09 4.24 -11.32
CA SER A 43 -2.35 5.49 -12.03
C SER A 43 -1.04 6.22 -12.31
N ARG A 44 -1.09 7.27 -13.13
CA ARG A 44 0.08 8.13 -13.34
C ARG A 44 0.62 8.70 -12.03
N LYS A 45 -0.29 9.20 -11.18
CA LYS A 45 0.04 9.69 -9.84
C LYS A 45 0.65 8.57 -9.00
N GLY A 46 0.03 7.38 -9.02
CA GLY A 46 0.50 6.23 -8.26
C GLY A 46 1.90 5.77 -8.66
N ARG A 47 2.19 5.75 -9.96
CA ARG A 47 3.54 5.42 -10.44
C ARG A 47 4.58 6.40 -9.90
N GLY A 48 4.28 7.69 -9.92
CA GLY A 48 5.19 8.70 -9.38
C GLY A 48 5.46 8.54 -7.89
N ILE A 49 4.41 8.26 -7.11
CA ILE A 49 4.54 8.02 -5.67
C ILE A 49 5.44 6.81 -5.40
N VAL A 50 5.18 5.71 -6.09
CA VAL A 50 5.95 4.48 -5.91
C VAL A 50 7.41 4.67 -6.34
N GLU A 51 7.64 5.39 -7.43
CA GLU A 51 9.00 5.70 -7.90
C GLU A 51 9.80 6.48 -6.86
N GLU A 52 9.21 7.49 -6.24
CA GLU A 52 9.90 8.29 -5.21
C GLU A 52 10.20 7.47 -3.96
N ILE A 53 9.25 6.68 -3.50
CA ILE A 53 9.44 5.79 -2.36
C ILE A 53 10.56 4.79 -2.66
N THR A 54 10.53 4.20 -3.84
CA THR A 54 11.53 3.23 -4.26
C THR A 54 12.94 3.85 -4.27
N ALA A 55 13.08 5.05 -4.82
CA ALA A 55 14.38 5.74 -4.86
C ALA A 55 14.94 5.95 -3.45
N THR A 56 14.08 6.20 -2.48
CA THR A 56 14.49 6.38 -1.08
C THR A 56 14.90 5.07 -0.42
N LEU A 57 14.24 3.96 -0.76
CA LEU A 57 14.40 2.68 -0.05
C LEU A 57 15.44 1.74 -0.67
N THR A 58 15.78 1.91 -1.94
CA THR A 58 16.57 0.92 -2.68
C THR A 58 17.90 0.59 -1.99
N ASP A 59 18.67 1.60 -1.61
CA ASP A 59 19.98 1.38 -0.99
C ASP A 59 19.85 0.72 0.38
N ILE A 60 18.88 1.13 1.17
CA ILE A 60 18.66 0.57 2.51
C ILE A 60 18.31 -0.92 2.42
N VAL A 61 17.36 -1.26 1.55
CA VAL A 61 16.92 -2.65 1.38
C VAL A 61 18.07 -3.51 0.86
N SER A 62 18.79 -3.02 -0.15
CA SER A 62 19.90 -3.76 -0.76
C SER A 62 21.08 -3.90 0.19
N ASP A 63 21.55 -2.80 0.78
CA ASP A 63 22.78 -2.78 1.56
C ASP A 63 22.66 -3.54 2.87
N TYR A 64 21.47 -3.52 3.48
CA TYR A 64 21.25 -4.22 4.77
C TYR A 64 20.51 -5.53 4.62
N HIS A 65 20.29 -6.00 3.38
CA HIS A 65 19.60 -7.27 3.08
C HIS A 65 18.25 -7.39 3.80
N LEU A 66 17.47 -6.32 3.79
CA LEU A 66 16.16 -6.29 4.43
C LEU A 66 15.13 -6.96 3.54
N THR A 67 14.06 -7.41 4.15
CA THR A 67 12.89 -7.93 3.43
C THR A 67 11.89 -6.79 3.23
N MET A 68 11.33 -6.71 2.04
CA MET A 68 10.25 -5.78 1.72
C MET A 68 8.96 -6.57 1.49
N ASP A 69 7.97 -6.37 2.34
CA ASP A 69 6.63 -6.91 2.15
C ASP A 69 5.71 -5.79 1.68
N VAL A 70 4.96 -6.06 0.63
CA VAL A 70 3.91 -5.15 0.17
C VAL A 70 2.57 -5.85 0.39
N GLU A 71 1.74 -5.24 1.22
CA GLU A 71 0.42 -5.77 1.59
C GLU A 71 -0.68 -4.95 0.97
N GLY A 72 -1.60 -5.61 0.28
CA GLY A 72 -2.82 -5.00 -0.23
C GLY A 72 -3.97 -5.25 0.73
N HIS A 73 -4.73 -4.20 1.03
CA HIS A 73 -5.91 -4.25 1.91
C HIS A 73 -7.08 -3.54 1.25
N THR A 74 -8.28 -4.10 1.42
CA THR A 74 -9.51 -3.51 0.92
C THR A 74 -10.42 -3.10 2.07
N ASP A 75 -11.49 -2.36 1.75
CA ASP A 75 -12.58 -2.20 2.68
C ASP A 75 -13.45 -3.46 2.70
N ASP A 76 -14.51 -3.44 3.49
CA ASP A 76 -15.42 -4.56 3.68
C ASP A 76 -16.52 -4.67 2.61
N VAL A 77 -16.57 -3.74 1.66
CA VAL A 77 -17.52 -3.80 0.56
C VAL A 77 -17.06 -4.83 -0.46
N PRO A 78 -17.83 -5.87 -0.73
CA PRO A 78 -17.42 -6.89 -1.69
C PRO A 78 -17.26 -6.29 -3.09
N ILE A 79 -16.13 -6.62 -3.75
CA ILE A 79 -15.99 -6.36 -5.17
C ILE A 79 -16.37 -7.63 -5.94
N ARG A 80 -17.02 -7.45 -7.08
CA ARG A 80 -17.25 -8.54 -8.02
C ARG A 80 -17.24 -7.93 -9.41
N SER A 81 -16.17 -8.18 -10.13
CA SER A 81 -16.00 -7.65 -11.46
C SER A 81 -15.43 -8.73 -12.37
N PHE A 82 -15.35 -8.43 -13.66
CA PHE A 82 -14.77 -9.36 -14.62
C PHE A 82 -13.32 -9.71 -14.27
N ARG A 83 -12.54 -8.74 -13.77
CA ARG A 83 -11.13 -8.95 -13.45
C ARG A 83 -10.90 -9.51 -12.07
N PHE A 84 -11.78 -9.17 -11.12
CA PHE A 84 -11.58 -9.51 -9.72
C PHE A 84 -12.82 -10.17 -9.16
N PRO A 85 -12.81 -11.51 -9.03
CA PRO A 85 -13.92 -12.24 -8.43
C PRO A 85 -14.19 -11.85 -6.98
N SER A 86 -13.15 -11.42 -6.24
CA SER A 86 -13.29 -11.04 -4.85
C SER A 86 -12.22 -10.01 -4.46
N ASN A 87 -12.31 -9.52 -3.23
CA ASN A 87 -11.31 -8.63 -2.66
C ASN A 87 -9.94 -9.30 -2.48
N TRP A 88 -9.91 -10.62 -2.43
CA TRP A 88 -8.64 -11.37 -2.38
C TRP A 88 -7.80 -11.12 -3.63
N GLU A 89 -8.40 -11.30 -4.80
CA GLU A 89 -7.70 -11.11 -6.07
C GLU A 89 -7.34 -9.64 -6.29
N LEU A 90 -8.23 -8.71 -5.91
CA LEU A 90 -7.96 -7.28 -6.03
C LEU A 90 -6.77 -6.87 -5.17
N SER A 91 -6.78 -7.24 -3.89
CA SER A 91 -5.71 -6.86 -2.96
C SER A 91 -4.37 -7.49 -3.33
N ALA A 92 -4.38 -8.76 -3.72
CA ALA A 92 -3.17 -9.46 -4.15
C ALA A 92 -2.59 -8.85 -5.44
N SER A 93 -3.45 -8.52 -6.41
CA SER A 93 -3.02 -7.89 -7.66
C SER A 93 -2.45 -6.50 -7.46
N ARG A 94 -3.05 -5.72 -6.56
CA ARG A 94 -2.54 -4.39 -6.22
C ARG A 94 -1.15 -4.48 -5.59
N ALA A 95 -0.99 -5.37 -4.62
CA ALA A 95 0.31 -5.60 -3.98
C ALA A 95 1.36 -6.06 -5.00
N ALA A 96 1.00 -7.00 -5.86
CA ALA A 96 1.90 -7.52 -6.88
C ALA A 96 2.35 -6.43 -7.86
N ASN A 97 1.45 -5.55 -8.29
CA ASN A 97 1.80 -4.48 -9.22
C ASN A 97 2.69 -3.42 -8.59
N VAL A 98 2.55 -3.16 -7.29
CA VAL A 98 3.48 -2.29 -6.56
C VAL A 98 4.87 -2.95 -6.49
N VAL A 99 4.95 -4.23 -6.11
CA VAL A 99 6.22 -4.96 -6.07
C VAL A 99 6.91 -4.94 -7.44
N ARG A 100 6.17 -5.22 -8.51
CA ARG A 100 6.72 -5.19 -9.86
C ARG A 100 7.32 -3.83 -10.20
N LYS A 101 6.61 -2.76 -9.89
CA LYS A 101 7.11 -1.41 -10.14
C LYS A 101 8.40 -1.14 -9.36
N MET A 102 8.45 -1.55 -8.10
CA MET A 102 9.61 -1.32 -7.25
C MET A 102 10.82 -2.17 -7.63
N THR A 103 10.60 -3.39 -8.12
CA THR A 103 11.68 -4.31 -8.47
C THR A 103 12.14 -4.17 -9.92
N GLU A 104 11.22 -4.03 -10.87
CA GLU A 104 11.56 -4.01 -12.30
C GLU A 104 12.10 -2.67 -12.76
N SER A 105 11.56 -1.56 -12.26
CA SER A 105 11.99 -0.22 -12.65
C SER A 105 12.67 0.56 -11.55
N GLY A 106 12.59 0.10 -10.30
CA GLY A 106 13.12 0.82 -9.14
C GLY A 106 14.40 0.26 -8.55
N GLY A 107 14.78 -0.96 -8.87
CA GLY A 107 16.01 -1.56 -8.40
C GLY A 107 15.96 -2.25 -7.04
N ILE A 108 14.78 -2.39 -6.42
CA ILE A 108 14.64 -3.22 -5.21
C ILE A 108 14.89 -4.69 -5.61
N PRO A 109 15.72 -5.43 -4.86
CA PRO A 109 16.00 -6.82 -5.20
C PRO A 109 14.75 -7.70 -5.14
N LYS A 110 14.50 -8.47 -6.18
CA LYS A 110 13.32 -9.34 -6.28
C LYS A 110 13.28 -10.39 -5.18
N GLU A 111 14.43 -10.98 -4.88
CA GLU A 111 14.58 -12.04 -3.89
C GLU A 111 14.33 -11.55 -2.46
N GLN A 112 14.29 -10.25 -2.25
CA GLN A 112 14.01 -9.64 -0.94
C GLN A 112 12.58 -9.07 -0.86
N SER A 113 11.75 -9.32 -1.88
CA SER A 113 10.43 -8.72 -2.01
C SER A 113 9.31 -9.75 -1.98
N ARG A 114 8.20 -9.42 -1.30
CA ARG A 114 7.01 -10.27 -1.23
C ARG A 114 5.75 -9.43 -1.42
N ALA A 115 4.77 -10.00 -2.13
CA ALA A 115 3.46 -9.37 -2.32
C ALA A 115 2.39 -10.20 -1.61
N ILE A 116 1.55 -9.57 -0.80
CA ILE A 116 0.56 -10.26 0.02
C ILE A 116 -0.79 -9.54 -0.10
N GLY A 117 -1.84 -10.29 -0.39
CA GLY A 117 -3.20 -9.77 -0.38
C GLY A 117 -3.94 -10.24 0.86
N PHE A 118 -4.53 -9.31 1.60
CA PHE A 118 -5.30 -9.61 2.82
C PHE A 118 -6.81 -9.42 2.66
N ALA A 119 -7.28 -8.97 1.50
CA ALA A 119 -8.68 -8.60 1.32
C ALA A 119 -9.11 -7.61 2.42
N ASP A 120 -10.26 -7.83 3.05
CA ASP A 120 -10.76 -6.98 4.15
C ASP A 120 -10.48 -7.57 5.54
N MET A 121 -9.58 -8.58 5.61
CA MET A 121 -9.38 -9.36 6.83
C MET A 121 -8.56 -8.64 7.91
N ARG A 122 -7.87 -7.56 7.57
CA ARG A 122 -7.05 -6.79 8.51
C ARG A 122 -7.38 -5.30 8.44
N PRO A 123 -8.57 -4.91 8.93
CA PRO A 123 -8.95 -3.50 8.89
C PRO A 123 -8.03 -2.66 9.78
N LYS A 124 -7.65 -1.50 9.28
CA LYS A 124 -6.95 -0.49 10.08
C LYS A 124 -7.88 0.13 11.10
N ILE A 125 -9.14 0.33 10.67
CA ILE A 125 -10.24 0.81 11.52
C ILE A 125 -11.40 -0.14 11.33
N GLU A 126 -11.96 -0.66 12.42
CA GLU A 126 -13.14 -1.51 12.32
C GLU A 126 -14.27 -0.75 11.61
N PRO A 127 -14.87 -1.31 10.55
CA PRO A 127 -15.84 -0.58 9.75
C PRO A 127 -17.16 -0.31 10.48
N ARG A 128 -17.46 -1.08 11.51
CA ARG A 128 -18.69 -0.91 12.30
C ARG A 128 -18.38 -0.86 13.78
N ASP A 129 -19.10 0.00 14.48
CA ASP A 129 -18.99 0.12 15.92
C ASP A 129 -19.79 -0.98 16.64
N SER A 130 -19.82 -0.95 17.98
CA SER A 130 -20.52 -1.93 18.81
C SER A 130 -22.04 -1.95 18.57
N THR A 131 -22.60 -0.89 17.98
CA THR A 131 -24.03 -0.81 17.65
C THR A 131 -24.33 -1.31 16.23
N GLY A 132 -23.32 -1.66 15.45
CA GLY A 132 -23.46 -2.05 14.06
C GLY A 132 -23.46 -0.90 13.08
N ALA A 133 -23.30 0.34 13.54
CA ALA A 133 -23.26 1.51 12.68
C ALA A 133 -21.90 1.63 11.99
N LEU A 134 -21.90 2.12 10.74
CA LEU A 134 -20.67 2.41 10.00
C LEU A 134 -19.85 3.47 10.72
N VAL A 135 -18.56 3.22 10.86
CA VAL A 135 -17.61 4.18 11.38
C VAL A 135 -17.15 5.07 10.24
N ARG A 136 -17.35 6.38 10.40
CA ARG A 136 -17.00 7.36 9.36
C ARG A 136 -15.49 7.31 9.08
N GLY A 137 -15.15 7.24 7.78
CA GLY A 137 -13.75 7.22 7.34
C GLY A 137 -13.08 5.87 7.44
N ALA A 138 -13.71 4.86 8.08
CA ALA A 138 -13.08 3.55 8.25
C ALA A 138 -12.80 2.87 6.91
N ARG A 139 -13.78 2.84 6.01
CA ARG A 139 -13.60 2.21 4.70
C ARG A 139 -12.50 2.86 3.89
N ASP A 140 -12.44 4.18 3.91
CA ASP A 140 -11.37 4.90 3.21
C ASP A 140 -9.99 4.56 3.79
N ALA A 141 -9.86 4.56 5.12
CA ALA A 141 -8.60 4.19 5.78
C ALA A 141 -8.21 2.74 5.52
N ASN A 142 -9.19 1.84 5.35
CA ASN A 142 -8.94 0.41 5.13
C ASN A 142 -8.49 0.11 3.69
N ARG A 143 -8.85 0.95 2.71
CA ARG A 143 -8.38 0.84 1.33
C ARG A 143 -6.95 1.36 1.25
N ARG A 144 -5.99 0.48 1.45
CA ARG A 144 -4.58 0.87 1.54
C ARG A 144 -3.63 -0.19 1.04
N VAL A 145 -2.42 0.24 0.76
CA VAL A 145 -1.25 -0.61 0.57
C VAL A 145 -0.27 -0.28 1.68
N GLU A 146 0.28 -1.30 2.32
CA GLU A 146 1.33 -1.13 3.31
C GLU A 146 2.63 -1.72 2.80
N ILE A 147 3.70 -0.94 2.90
CA ILE A 147 5.05 -1.39 2.57
C ILE A 147 5.81 -1.54 3.87
N ILE A 148 6.23 -2.75 4.17
CA ILE A 148 6.90 -3.08 5.44
C ILE A 148 8.31 -3.52 5.14
N ILE A 149 9.28 -2.75 5.65
CA ILE A 149 10.70 -3.05 5.52
C ILE A 149 11.18 -3.61 6.86
N HIS A 150 11.73 -4.82 6.85
CA HIS A 150 12.13 -5.49 8.09
C HIS A 150 13.28 -6.46 7.84
N TYR A 151 13.83 -6.97 8.94
CA TYR A 151 14.87 -8.01 8.91
C TYR A 151 14.34 -9.36 8.51
#